data_b6c840f68b9dd904e60c6980322223ea
#
_entry.id   b6c840f68b9dd904e60c6980322223ea
#
_cell.length_a   1.000
_cell.length_b   1.000
_cell.length_c   1.000
_cell.angle_alpha   90.00
_cell.angle_beta   90.00
_cell.angle_gamma   90.00
#
_symmetry.space_group_name_H-M   'P 1'
#
loop_
_entity.id
_entity.type
_entity.pdbx_description
1 polymer ?
#
loop_
_entity_poly.entity_id
_entity_poly.type
_entity_poly.pdbx_seq_one_letter_code
_entity_poly.pdbx_strand_id
1 'polypeptide(L)'
;MNLKGRNFLKLMDFTPEEITYMVDLAADLKAKKKQGIPHDSLTGKNIALIFEKTSTRTRCSFEVAAHDLGMHVTYLDPSGSQIGKKESIPDTARVLGRMFDGIEYRGYGQDIVEELAKYAGVPVWNGLTNEFHPTQMLADMLTIREHLGRLKGVRLVYMGDARYNMGNSLMVTCAKLGMDFVACTSKKYFPDAKLVEYCEGVAKETGASITLTEDVKEGTKDADVIYTDVWVSMGEPDEIWEERLHDLMPYQVNKEAMANAKEGAIFMHCLPAFHDLKTR
;
A
#
# COMPACT_ATOMS: atom_id res chain seq x y z
N MET A 1 21.70 -6.83 -4.08
CA MET A 1 20.75 -7.52 -3.18
C MET A 1 20.00 -8.58 -3.98
N ASN A 2 19.67 -9.75 -3.42
CA ASN A 2 18.96 -10.80 -4.14
C ASN A 2 17.61 -11.08 -3.47
N LEU A 3 16.52 -10.63 -4.10
CA LEU A 3 15.14 -10.88 -3.67
C LEU A 3 14.42 -11.92 -4.55
N LYS A 4 15.17 -12.64 -5.40
CA LYS A 4 14.61 -13.64 -6.31
C LYS A 4 13.84 -14.72 -5.56
N GLY A 5 12.62 -14.98 -5.99
CA GLY A 5 11.76 -16.02 -5.42
C GLY A 5 11.05 -15.63 -4.11
N ARG A 6 11.28 -14.43 -3.57
CA ARG A 6 10.61 -13.96 -2.36
C ARG A 6 9.18 -13.50 -2.65
N ASN A 7 8.29 -13.78 -1.73
CA ASN A 7 6.96 -13.20 -1.69
C ASN A 7 7.01 -11.72 -1.29
N PHE A 8 6.03 -10.94 -1.71
CA PHE A 8 5.88 -9.52 -1.36
C PHE A 8 4.50 -9.28 -0.77
N LEU A 9 4.32 -9.64 0.51
CA LEU A 9 3.02 -9.68 1.17
C LEU A 9 2.76 -8.45 2.05
N LYS A 10 3.78 -7.99 2.76
CA LYS A 10 3.77 -6.81 3.63
C LYS A 10 5.20 -6.32 3.87
N LEU A 11 5.40 -5.03 4.11
CA LEU A 11 6.76 -4.48 4.32
C LEU A 11 7.38 -4.85 5.67
N MET A 12 6.61 -5.42 6.59
CA MET A 12 7.16 -6.03 7.81
C MET A 12 8.19 -7.13 7.51
N ASP A 13 8.03 -7.85 6.40
CA ASP A 13 8.86 -8.98 5.99
C ASP A 13 10.22 -8.57 5.37
N PHE A 14 10.47 -7.27 5.26
CA PHE A 14 11.66 -6.71 4.58
C PHE A 14 12.47 -5.83 5.51
N THR A 15 13.79 -5.80 5.27
CA THR A 15 14.68 -4.86 5.96
C THR A 15 14.57 -3.45 5.35
N PRO A 16 15.01 -2.40 6.07
CA PRO A 16 15.09 -1.04 5.51
C PRO A 16 15.89 -0.96 4.20
N GLU A 17 16.99 -1.70 4.11
CA GLU A 17 17.86 -1.75 2.92
C GLU A 17 17.16 -2.44 1.75
N GLU A 18 16.39 -3.50 2.00
CA GLU A 18 15.59 -4.20 0.98
C GLU A 18 14.49 -3.30 0.43
N ILE A 19 13.80 -2.55 1.30
CA ILE A 19 12.77 -1.58 0.87
C ILE A 19 13.40 -0.47 0.04
N THR A 20 14.53 0.08 0.50
CA THR A 20 15.27 1.12 -0.23
C THR A 20 15.70 0.61 -1.61
N TYR A 21 16.23 -0.60 -1.68
CA TYR A 21 16.60 -1.23 -2.95
C TYR A 21 15.41 -1.34 -3.92
N MET A 22 14.23 -1.73 -3.42
CA MET A 22 13.03 -1.81 -4.26
C MET A 22 12.58 -0.44 -4.78
N VAL A 23 12.68 0.60 -3.95
CA VAL A 23 12.39 1.99 -4.37
C VAL A 23 13.41 2.49 -5.40
N ASP A 24 14.69 2.13 -5.25
CA ASP A 24 15.75 2.46 -6.22
C ASP A 24 15.52 1.76 -7.56
N LEU A 25 15.16 0.48 -7.52
CA LEU A 25 14.81 -0.29 -8.71
C LEU A 25 13.59 0.31 -9.41
N ALA A 26 12.57 0.73 -8.68
CA ALA A 26 11.39 1.39 -9.24
C ALA A 26 11.77 2.70 -9.94
N ALA A 27 12.68 3.49 -9.36
CA ALA A 27 13.20 4.72 -9.98
C ALA A 27 13.96 4.43 -11.29
N ASP A 28 14.82 3.41 -11.30
CA ASP A 28 15.58 2.98 -12.48
C ASP A 28 14.64 2.52 -13.60
N LEU A 29 13.67 1.65 -13.30
CA LEU A 29 12.69 1.17 -14.27
C LEU A 29 11.81 2.31 -14.81
N LYS A 30 11.38 3.25 -13.95
CA LYS A 30 10.65 4.46 -14.35
C LYS A 30 11.47 5.30 -15.31
N ALA A 31 12.76 5.49 -15.05
CA ALA A 31 13.66 6.24 -15.90
C ALA A 31 13.86 5.56 -17.27
N LYS A 32 14.08 4.23 -17.29
CA LYS A 32 14.20 3.44 -18.52
C LYS A 32 12.93 3.55 -19.37
N LYS A 33 11.76 3.34 -18.77
CA LYS A 33 10.47 3.50 -19.48
C LYS A 33 10.31 4.88 -20.09
N LYS A 34 10.64 5.94 -19.34
CA LYS A 34 10.57 7.33 -19.81
C LYS A 34 11.50 7.63 -20.99
N GLN A 35 12.65 6.97 -21.04
CA GLN A 35 13.67 7.12 -22.09
C GLN A 35 13.48 6.16 -23.26
N GLY A 36 12.46 5.27 -23.21
CA GLY A 36 12.24 4.24 -24.24
C GLY A 36 13.33 3.17 -24.26
N ILE A 37 14.07 2.98 -23.16
CA ILE A 37 15.11 1.95 -23.06
C ILE A 37 14.41 0.61 -22.80
N PRO A 38 14.63 -0.41 -23.64
CA PRO A 38 14.10 -1.75 -23.44
C PRO A 38 14.55 -2.34 -22.09
N HIS A 39 13.62 -2.96 -21.37
CA HIS A 39 13.89 -3.55 -20.05
C HIS A 39 13.09 -4.85 -19.83
N ASP A 40 12.88 -5.62 -20.88
CA ASP A 40 12.13 -6.86 -21.00
C ASP A 40 12.85 -8.08 -20.40
N SER A 41 13.45 -7.91 -19.23
CA SER A 41 14.30 -8.89 -18.54
C SER A 41 13.59 -10.17 -18.09
N LEU A 42 12.26 -10.21 -18.16
CA LEU A 42 11.41 -11.34 -17.77
C LEU A 42 10.64 -11.94 -18.96
N THR A 43 11.19 -11.80 -20.16
CA THR A 43 10.60 -12.35 -21.39
C THR A 43 10.26 -13.83 -21.26
N GLY A 44 9.03 -14.18 -21.65
CA GLY A 44 8.51 -15.55 -21.63
C GLY A 44 7.97 -16.01 -20.27
N LYS A 45 8.02 -15.17 -19.22
CA LYS A 45 7.36 -15.43 -17.96
C LYS A 45 5.86 -15.17 -18.03
N ASN A 46 5.10 -15.92 -17.23
CA ASN A 46 3.65 -15.81 -17.17
C ASN A 46 3.23 -15.55 -15.73
N ILE A 47 2.35 -14.57 -15.51
CA ILE A 47 1.82 -14.26 -14.19
C ILE A 47 0.30 -14.33 -14.16
N ALA A 48 -0.25 -14.76 -13.03
CA ALA A 48 -1.67 -14.69 -12.75
C ALA A 48 -1.98 -13.43 -11.90
N LEU A 49 -3.03 -12.72 -12.25
CA LEU A 49 -3.60 -11.63 -11.45
C LEU A 49 -4.95 -12.06 -10.91
N ILE A 50 -5.03 -12.29 -9.60
CA ILE A 50 -6.24 -12.74 -8.90
C ILE A 50 -6.89 -11.53 -8.23
N PHE A 51 -8.11 -11.20 -8.62
CA PHE A 51 -8.85 -10.09 -8.07
C PHE A 51 -10.16 -10.57 -7.44
N GLU A 52 -10.28 -10.55 -6.13
CA GLU A 52 -11.55 -10.69 -5.41
C GLU A 52 -12.22 -9.33 -5.18
N LYS A 53 -11.44 -8.26 -5.11
CA LYS A 53 -11.90 -6.87 -5.14
C LYS A 53 -11.53 -6.22 -6.47
N THR A 54 -12.50 -5.59 -7.11
CA THR A 54 -12.26 -4.86 -8.38
C THR A 54 -11.25 -3.72 -8.20
N SER A 55 -10.46 -3.47 -9.22
CA SER A 55 -9.54 -2.32 -9.24
C SER A 55 -9.12 -2.01 -10.68
N THR A 56 -9.28 -0.77 -11.07
CA THR A 56 -8.77 -0.28 -12.36
C THR A 56 -7.26 -0.06 -12.30
N ARG A 57 -6.79 0.69 -11.30
CA ARG A 57 -5.38 1.10 -11.21
C ARG A 57 -4.44 -0.06 -10.94
N THR A 58 -4.70 -0.88 -9.94
CA THR A 58 -3.85 -2.04 -9.61
C THR A 58 -3.76 -3.00 -10.78
N ARG A 59 -4.89 -3.33 -11.39
CA ARG A 59 -4.93 -4.21 -12.57
C ARG A 59 -4.07 -3.64 -13.70
N CYS A 60 -4.35 -2.42 -14.13
CA CYS A 60 -3.61 -1.80 -15.24
C CYS A 60 -2.11 -1.66 -14.91
N SER A 61 -1.75 -1.36 -13.65
CA SER A 61 -0.35 -1.23 -13.24
C SER A 61 0.39 -2.56 -13.37
N PHE A 62 -0.19 -3.66 -12.91
CA PHE A 62 0.42 -4.99 -13.03
C PHE A 62 0.47 -5.46 -14.48
N GLU A 63 -0.62 -5.28 -15.25
CA GLU A 63 -0.64 -5.65 -16.68
C GLU A 63 0.43 -4.90 -17.47
N VAL A 64 0.52 -3.57 -17.30
CA VAL A 64 1.49 -2.74 -18.01
C VAL A 64 2.92 -3.04 -17.56
N ALA A 65 3.15 -3.18 -16.24
CA ALA A 65 4.49 -3.52 -15.73
C ALA A 65 4.96 -4.90 -16.21
N ALA A 66 4.07 -5.88 -16.24
CA ALA A 66 4.37 -7.20 -16.78
C ALA A 66 4.74 -7.12 -18.26
N HIS A 67 3.94 -6.40 -19.05
CA HIS A 67 4.21 -6.21 -20.47
C HIS A 67 5.56 -5.50 -20.72
N ASP A 68 5.86 -4.44 -20.00
CA ASP A 68 7.14 -3.72 -20.11
C ASP A 68 8.34 -4.61 -19.77
N LEU A 69 8.16 -5.59 -18.87
CA LEU A 69 9.18 -6.57 -18.51
C LEU A 69 9.21 -7.81 -19.40
N GLY A 70 8.35 -7.89 -20.44
CA GLY A 70 8.29 -9.02 -21.39
C GLY A 70 7.48 -10.21 -20.89
N MET A 71 6.67 -10.04 -19.84
CA MET A 71 5.81 -11.10 -19.31
C MET A 71 4.44 -11.14 -19.99
N HIS A 72 3.78 -12.31 -19.88
CA HIS A 72 2.37 -12.48 -20.21
C HIS A 72 1.53 -12.49 -18.93
N VAL A 73 0.28 -12.04 -19.04
CA VAL A 73 -0.65 -11.89 -17.94
C VAL A 73 -1.93 -12.67 -18.20
N THR A 74 -2.40 -13.38 -17.17
CA THR A 74 -3.77 -13.93 -17.13
C THR A 74 -4.52 -13.27 -15.97
N TYR A 75 -5.59 -12.57 -16.29
CA TYR A 75 -6.45 -11.94 -15.30
C TYR A 75 -7.60 -12.89 -14.90
N LEU A 76 -7.74 -13.09 -13.60
CA LEU A 76 -8.76 -13.93 -12.98
C LEU A 76 -9.68 -13.05 -12.13
N ASP A 77 -10.85 -12.74 -12.68
CA ASP A 77 -11.86 -11.93 -11.99
C ASP A 77 -12.70 -12.78 -11.00
N PRO A 78 -13.46 -12.12 -10.09
CA PRO A 78 -14.28 -12.85 -9.12
C PRO A 78 -15.39 -13.69 -9.73
N SER A 79 -15.87 -13.35 -10.93
CA SER A 79 -16.95 -14.07 -11.60
C SER A 79 -16.45 -15.27 -12.40
N GLY A 80 -15.24 -15.17 -12.94
CA GLY A 80 -14.59 -16.20 -13.75
C GLY A 80 -13.75 -17.21 -12.96
N SER A 81 -13.59 -17.02 -11.64
CA SER A 81 -12.77 -17.87 -10.77
C SER A 81 -13.60 -18.74 -9.83
N GLN A 82 -13.10 -19.94 -9.50
CA GLN A 82 -13.66 -20.85 -8.50
C GLN A 82 -13.01 -20.66 -7.11
N ILE A 83 -12.05 -19.74 -6.97
CA ILE A 83 -11.28 -19.48 -5.75
C ILE A 83 -12.22 -19.17 -4.59
N GLY A 84 -12.03 -19.87 -3.46
CA GLY A 84 -12.84 -19.69 -2.26
C GLY A 84 -14.32 -20.11 -2.36
N LYS A 85 -14.74 -20.66 -3.49
CA LYS A 85 -16.13 -21.14 -3.70
C LYS A 85 -16.20 -22.65 -3.72
N LYS A 86 -15.65 -23.29 -4.76
CA LYS A 86 -15.62 -24.75 -4.94
C LYS A 86 -14.20 -25.32 -4.82
N GLU A 87 -13.20 -24.45 -4.78
CA GLU A 87 -11.79 -24.80 -4.67
C GLU A 87 -11.18 -24.11 -3.46
N SER A 88 -10.41 -24.86 -2.68
CA SER A 88 -9.70 -24.30 -1.53
C SER A 88 -8.54 -23.40 -1.96
N ILE A 89 -8.14 -22.43 -1.11
CA ILE A 89 -6.99 -21.57 -1.38
C ILE A 89 -5.70 -22.39 -1.60
N PRO A 90 -5.38 -23.42 -0.77
CA PRO A 90 -4.21 -24.28 -1.00
C PRO A 90 -4.23 -25.01 -2.33
N ASP A 91 -5.38 -25.48 -2.80
CA ASP A 91 -5.48 -26.20 -4.08
C ASP A 91 -5.32 -25.23 -5.24
N THR A 92 -6.02 -24.12 -5.22
CA THR A 92 -5.81 -23.02 -6.19
C THR A 92 -4.34 -22.61 -6.27
N ALA A 93 -3.70 -22.39 -5.12
CA ALA A 93 -2.29 -22.01 -5.06
C ALA A 93 -1.37 -23.05 -5.74
N ARG A 94 -1.57 -24.34 -5.44
CA ARG A 94 -0.78 -25.43 -6.05
C ARG A 94 -0.97 -25.53 -7.55
N VAL A 95 -2.23 -25.39 -8.02
CA VAL A 95 -2.54 -25.43 -9.45
C VAL A 95 -1.92 -24.26 -10.19
N LEU A 96 -2.15 -23.04 -9.71
CA LEU A 96 -1.63 -21.83 -10.35
C LEU A 96 -0.09 -21.77 -10.28
N GLY A 97 0.51 -22.21 -9.18
CA GLY A 97 1.97 -22.29 -9.05
C GLY A 97 2.64 -23.30 -9.99
N ARG A 98 1.88 -24.20 -10.63
CA ARG A 98 2.39 -25.09 -11.70
C ARG A 98 2.22 -24.51 -13.10
N MET A 99 1.36 -23.51 -13.26
CA MET A 99 1.04 -22.86 -14.53
C MET A 99 1.80 -21.54 -14.71
N PHE A 100 2.01 -20.79 -13.61
CA PHE A 100 2.53 -19.43 -13.63
C PHE A 100 3.88 -19.31 -12.91
N ASP A 101 4.65 -18.30 -13.29
CA ASP A 101 5.94 -17.96 -12.68
C ASP A 101 5.79 -17.01 -11.47
N GLY A 102 4.60 -16.44 -11.29
CA GLY A 102 4.26 -15.56 -10.18
C GLY A 102 2.76 -15.30 -10.11
N ILE A 103 2.28 -14.91 -8.94
CA ILE A 103 0.85 -14.67 -8.67
C ILE A 103 0.69 -13.34 -7.95
N GLU A 104 -0.13 -12.44 -8.48
CA GLU A 104 -0.63 -11.29 -7.75
C GLU A 104 -2.01 -11.61 -7.18
N TYR A 105 -2.25 -11.14 -5.96
CA TYR A 105 -3.54 -11.26 -5.30
C TYR A 105 -4.01 -9.90 -4.78
N ARG A 106 -5.24 -9.53 -5.13
CA ARG A 106 -5.96 -8.40 -4.56
C ARG A 106 -7.30 -8.85 -4.02
N GLY A 107 -7.48 -8.76 -2.71
CA GLY A 107 -8.71 -9.29 -2.08
C GLY A 107 -8.98 -8.74 -0.69
N TYR A 108 -9.50 -9.59 0.17
CA TYR A 108 -9.97 -9.22 1.49
C TYR A 108 -8.94 -9.51 2.58
N GLY A 109 -8.75 -10.77 2.97
CA GLY A 109 -7.95 -11.15 4.11
C GLY A 109 -6.45 -11.24 3.81
N GLN A 110 -5.62 -10.80 4.73
CA GLN A 110 -4.18 -11.01 4.67
C GLN A 110 -3.84 -12.51 4.80
N ASP A 111 -4.61 -13.25 5.56
CA ASP A 111 -4.50 -14.70 5.71
C ASP A 111 -4.63 -15.43 4.37
N ILE A 112 -5.50 -14.97 3.48
CA ILE A 112 -5.71 -15.56 2.14
C ILE A 112 -4.43 -15.43 1.30
N VAL A 113 -3.84 -14.25 1.22
CA VAL A 113 -2.61 -14.04 0.43
C VAL A 113 -1.41 -14.75 1.06
N GLU A 114 -1.35 -14.86 2.38
CA GLU A 114 -0.32 -15.62 3.09
C GLU A 114 -0.48 -17.13 2.85
N GLU A 115 -1.72 -17.64 2.80
CA GLU A 115 -1.99 -19.03 2.46
C GLU A 115 -1.65 -19.33 0.99
N LEU A 116 -2.01 -18.45 0.04
CA LEU A 116 -1.56 -18.54 -1.34
C LEU A 116 -0.03 -18.63 -1.43
N ALA A 117 0.67 -17.73 -0.76
CA ALA A 117 2.14 -17.69 -0.75
C ALA A 117 2.76 -18.97 -0.17
N LYS A 118 2.14 -19.58 0.83
CA LYS A 118 2.59 -20.81 1.46
C LYS A 118 2.56 -22.02 0.52
N TYR A 119 1.57 -22.08 -0.38
CA TYR A 119 1.34 -23.29 -1.18
C TYR A 119 1.63 -23.12 -2.68
N ALA A 120 1.82 -21.92 -3.18
CA ALA A 120 2.02 -21.66 -4.61
C ALA A 120 3.35 -22.21 -5.15
N GLY A 121 4.42 -22.16 -4.35
CA GLY A 121 5.78 -22.55 -4.82
C GLY A 121 6.41 -21.58 -5.82
N VAL A 122 5.75 -20.46 -6.10
CA VAL A 122 6.20 -19.32 -6.89
C VAL A 122 5.98 -18.03 -6.10
N PRO A 123 6.66 -16.92 -6.43
CA PRO A 123 6.43 -15.63 -5.76
C PRO A 123 4.96 -15.19 -5.80
N VAL A 124 4.47 -14.74 -4.66
CA VAL A 124 3.13 -14.14 -4.51
C VAL A 124 3.29 -12.69 -4.09
N TRP A 125 2.54 -11.80 -4.76
CA TRP A 125 2.54 -10.36 -4.50
C TRP A 125 1.17 -9.90 -4.04
N ASN A 126 1.16 -9.15 -2.94
CA ASN A 126 -0.05 -8.54 -2.39
C ASN A 126 -0.35 -7.22 -3.11
N GLY A 127 -1.35 -7.21 -3.98
CA GLY A 127 -1.86 -6.02 -4.64
C GLY A 127 -2.73 -5.15 -3.74
N LEU A 128 -3.37 -5.72 -2.74
CA LEU A 128 -4.06 -5.11 -1.61
C LEU A 128 -4.81 -6.18 -0.81
N THR A 129 -4.74 -6.10 0.51
CA THR A 129 -5.67 -6.73 1.45
C THR A 129 -6.34 -5.68 2.35
N ASN A 130 -7.20 -6.10 3.27
CA ASN A 130 -7.76 -5.18 4.28
C ASN A 130 -6.67 -4.64 5.21
N GLU A 131 -5.61 -5.41 5.45
CA GLU A 131 -4.57 -5.13 6.42
C GLU A 131 -3.36 -4.39 5.80
N PHE A 132 -2.97 -4.71 4.55
CA PHE A 132 -1.77 -4.15 3.93
C PHE A 132 -1.90 -3.88 2.42
N HIS A 133 -1.15 -2.88 1.97
CA HIS A 133 -1.02 -2.52 0.54
C HIS A 133 0.45 -2.19 0.20
N PRO A 134 1.35 -3.20 0.19
CA PRO A 134 2.78 -2.95 0.08
C PRO A 134 3.22 -2.33 -1.25
N THR A 135 2.52 -2.63 -2.34
CA THR A 135 2.84 -2.04 -3.67
C THR A 135 2.58 -0.54 -3.71
N GLN A 136 1.53 -0.06 -3.03
CA GLN A 136 1.25 1.37 -2.89
C GLN A 136 2.39 2.07 -2.13
N MET A 137 2.95 1.42 -1.11
CA MET A 137 4.04 2.00 -0.33
C MET A 137 5.30 2.27 -1.16
N LEU A 138 5.64 1.39 -2.10
CA LEU A 138 6.77 1.65 -2.99
C LEU A 138 6.52 2.87 -3.89
N ALA A 139 5.29 3.02 -4.40
CA ALA A 139 4.89 4.19 -5.19
C ALA A 139 4.92 5.48 -4.35
N ASP A 140 4.39 5.44 -3.13
CA ASP A 140 4.37 6.59 -2.24
C ASP A 140 5.78 7.02 -1.84
N MET A 141 6.64 6.07 -1.47
CA MET A 141 8.03 6.38 -1.10
C MET A 141 8.82 6.93 -2.28
N LEU A 142 8.63 6.40 -3.47
CA LEU A 142 9.24 6.98 -4.67
C LEU A 142 8.76 8.40 -4.91
N THR A 143 7.45 8.66 -4.81
CA THR A 143 6.85 9.99 -4.96
C THR A 143 7.39 10.99 -3.94
N ILE A 144 7.41 10.61 -2.66
CA ILE A 144 7.95 11.45 -1.59
C ILE A 144 9.42 11.80 -1.87
N ARG A 145 10.23 10.81 -2.24
CA ARG A 145 11.64 11.01 -2.56
C ARG A 145 11.86 11.91 -3.78
N GLU A 146 11.04 11.79 -4.80
CA GLU A 146 11.10 12.65 -5.99
C GLU A 146 10.78 14.11 -5.68
N HIS A 147 9.85 14.37 -4.76
CA HIS A 147 9.45 15.73 -4.39
C HIS A 147 10.31 16.34 -3.29
N LEU A 148 10.72 15.56 -2.29
CA LEU A 148 11.42 16.07 -1.11
C LEU A 148 12.93 15.75 -1.08
N GLY A 149 13.42 14.94 -2.02
CA GLY A 149 14.83 14.56 -2.14
C GLY A 149 15.32 13.55 -1.08
N ARG A 150 14.47 13.16 -0.13
CA ARG A 150 14.81 12.26 0.97
C ARG A 150 13.59 11.45 1.43
N LEU A 151 13.86 10.41 2.22
CA LEU A 151 12.86 9.68 3.01
C LEU A 151 13.15 9.82 4.51
N LYS A 152 14.36 9.50 4.95
CA LYS A 152 14.72 9.58 6.37
C LYS A 152 14.44 10.97 6.95
N GLY A 153 13.78 10.99 8.10
CA GLY A 153 13.39 12.22 8.80
C GLY A 153 12.26 13.03 8.13
N VAL A 154 11.57 12.45 7.14
CA VAL A 154 10.30 13.00 6.63
C VAL A 154 9.22 12.76 7.66
N ARG A 155 8.44 13.78 7.99
CA ARG A 155 7.25 13.68 8.85
C ARG A 155 6.01 13.50 7.97
N LEU A 156 5.45 12.30 8.01
CA LEU A 156 4.22 11.94 7.30
C LEU A 156 3.06 11.88 8.28
N VAL A 157 2.01 12.66 8.00
CA VAL A 157 0.77 12.69 8.79
C VAL A 157 -0.34 12.04 7.98
N TYR A 158 -0.91 10.98 8.53
CA TYR A 158 -2.10 10.32 7.97
C TYR A 158 -3.36 10.83 8.69
N MET A 159 -4.31 11.35 7.92
CA MET A 159 -5.60 11.87 8.43
C MET A 159 -6.74 11.04 7.85
N GLY A 160 -7.54 10.40 8.74
CA GLY A 160 -8.65 9.54 8.35
C GLY A 160 -8.68 8.24 9.15
N ASP A 161 -9.26 7.17 8.60
CA ASP A 161 -9.31 5.86 9.27
C ASP A 161 -7.97 5.12 9.15
N ALA A 162 -7.19 5.11 10.22
CA ALA A 162 -5.86 4.52 10.23
C ALA A 162 -5.82 3.01 10.57
N ARG A 163 -6.98 2.35 10.75
CA ARG A 163 -7.07 0.94 11.17
C ARG A 163 -6.80 -0.07 10.06
N TYR A 164 -6.88 0.35 8.79
CA TYR A 164 -6.85 -0.51 7.61
C TYR A 164 -5.53 -0.38 6.83
N ASN A 165 -5.52 -0.96 5.63
CA ASN A 165 -4.32 -1.16 4.82
C ASN A 165 -3.44 0.09 4.63
N MET A 166 -4.02 1.27 4.38
CA MET A 166 -3.22 2.47 4.16
C MET A 166 -2.55 2.97 5.44
N GLY A 167 -3.31 3.11 6.54
CA GLY A 167 -2.76 3.51 7.83
C GLY A 167 -1.68 2.54 8.32
N ASN A 168 -1.99 1.24 8.28
CA ASN A 168 -1.07 0.17 8.69
C ASN A 168 0.22 0.17 7.84
N SER A 169 0.07 0.20 6.52
CA SER A 169 1.22 0.12 5.60
C SER A 169 2.10 1.35 5.68
N LEU A 170 1.52 2.56 5.76
CA LEU A 170 2.28 3.80 5.93
C LEU A 170 3.04 3.81 7.26
N MET A 171 2.41 3.41 8.37
CA MET A 171 3.05 3.33 9.67
C MET A 171 4.26 2.36 9.65
N VAL A 172 4.08 1.15 9.13
CA VAL A 172 5.17 0.16 8.98
C VAL A 172 6.30 0.71 8.11
N THR A 173 5.95 1.33 6.98
CA THR A 173 6.93 1.84 6.03
C THR A 173 7.74 2.99 6.63
N CYS A 174 7.07 3.92 7.31
CA CYS A 174 7.74 5.02 8.01
C CYS A 174 8.67 4.50 9.10
N ALA A 175 8.20 3.56 9.93
CA ALA A 175 9.03 2.93 10.96
C ALA A 175 10.31 2.29 10.37
N LYS A 176 10.17 1.55 9.26
CA LYS A 176 11.31 0.90 8.57
C LYS A 176 12.29 1.89 7.95
N LEU A 177 11.83 3.00 7.41
CA LEU A 177 12.66 3.94 6.64
C LEU A 177 13.17 5.13 7.45
N GLY A 178 12.97 5.14 8.78
CA GLY A 178 13.42 6.24 9.65
C GLY A 178 12.64 7.53 9.41
N MET A 179 11.35 7.41 9.05
CA MET A 179 10.41 8.53 8.87
C MET A 179 9.52 8.67 10.11
N ASP A 180 9.09 9.89 10.41
CA ASP A 180 8.12 10.13 11.47
C ASP A 180 6.70 9.90 10.94
N PHE A 181 5.95 9.01 11.59
CA PHE A 181 4.55 8.74 11.27
C PHE A 181 3.64 9.32 12.34
N VAL A 182 2.61 10.03 11.89
CA VAL A 182 1.56 10.55 12.77
C VAL A 182 0.21 10.06 12.27
N ALA A 183 -0.51 9.27 13.07
CA ALA A 183 -1.93 9.03 12.86
C ALA A 183 -2.72 10.15 13.55
N CYS A 184 -3.20 11.11 12.76
CA CYS A 184 -3.99 12.23 13.23
C CYS A 184 -5.47 11.96 12.94
N THR A 185 -6.17 11.37 13.91
CA THR A 185 -7.56 10.92 13.76
C THR A 185 -8.19 10.71 15.14
N SER A 186 -9.50 10.44 15.19
CA SER A 186 -10.15 10.05 16.45
C SER A 186 -9.59 8.72 16.96
N LYS A 187 -9.45 8.61 18.27
CA LYS A 187 -8.94 7.40 18.96
C LYS A 187 -9.62 6.10 18.51
N LYS A 188 -10.89 6.17 18.13
CA LYS A 188 -11.66 5.06 17.58
C LYS A 188 -11.05 4.46 16.29
N TYR A 189 -10.30 5.27 15.54
CA TYR A 189 -9.72 4.96 14.24
C TYR A 189 -8.20 4.85 14.27
N PHE A 190 -7.60 4.72 15.46
CA PHE A 190 -6.17 4.43 15.59
C PHE A 190 -5.84 3.02 15.10
N PRO A 191 -4.62 2.79 14.61
CA PRO A 191 -4.15 1.46 14.25
C PRO A 191 -4.21 0.47 15.43
N ASP A 192 -4.19 -0.83 15.12
CA ASP A 192 -4.13 -1.89 16.14
C ASP A 192 -2.92 -1.70 17.07
N ALA A 193 -3.14 -1.84 18.38
CA ALA A 193 -2.13 -1.58 19.39
C ALA A 193 -0.88 -2.47 19.26
N LYS A 194 -1.04 -3.74 18.81
CA LYS A 194 0.11 -4.64 18.61
C LYS A 194 0.95 -4.22 17.41
N LEU A 195 0.29 -3.69 16.37
CA LEU A 195 1.02 -3.17 15.22
C LEU A 195 1.75 -1.86 15.58
N VAL A 196 1.13 -1.02 16.40
CA VAL A 196 1.80 0.19 16.94
C VAL A 196 3.03 -0.19 17.75
N GLU A 197 2.92 -1.14 18.70
CA GLU A 197 4.04 -1.63 19.51
C GLU A 197 5.18 -2.18 18.64
N TYR A 198 4.86 -2.97 17.61
CA TYR A 198 5.84 -3.45 16.64
C TYR A 198 6.55 -2.29 15.94
N CYS A 199 5.80 -1.31 15.44
CA CYS A 199 6.37 -0.15 14.73
C CYS A 199 7.22 0.74 15.65
N GLU A 200 6.81 0.93 16.90
CA GLU A 200 7.62 1.64 17.91
C GLU A 200 8.94 0.91 18.21
N GLY A 201 8.90 -0.43 18.24
CA GLY A 201 10.12 -1.25 18.37
C GLY A 201 11.09 -1.01 17.22
N VAL A 202 10.60 -1.09 15.97
CA VAL A 202 11.40 -0.81 14.77
C VAL A 202 11.89 0.64 14.73
N ALA A 203 11.04 1.58 15.11
CA ALA A 203 11.36 3.00 15.10
C ALA A 203 12.57 3.34 16.01
N LYS A 204 12.74 2.65 17.14
CA LYS A 204 13.91 2.81 18.02
C LYS A 204 15.22 2.46 17.32
N GLU A 205 15.20 1.52 16.39
CA GLU A 205 16.39 1.09 15.64
C GLU A 205 16.69 2.00 14.46
N THR A 206 15.66 2.51 13.78
CA THR A 206 15.80 3.31 12.55
C THR A 206 15.91 4.80 12.79
N GLY A 207 15.50 5.25 13.99
CA GLY A 207 15.41 6.67 14.35
C GLY A 207 14.11 7.33 13.90
N ALA A 208 13.08 6.53 13.58
CA ALA A 208 11.71 7.00 13.32
C ALA A 208 10.98 7.36 14.62
N SER A 209 9.81 7.98 14.50
CA SER A 209 8.85 8.13 15.58
C SER A 209 7.44 7.75 15.13
N ILE A 210 6.65 7.22 16.07
CA ILE A 210 5.24 6.88 15.85
C ILE A 210 4.41 7.69 16.84
N THR A 211 3.47 8.47 16.33
CA THR A 211 2.61 9.35 17.15
C THR A 211 1.15 9.10 16.78
N LEU A 212 0.30 8.99 17.80
CA LEU A 212 -1.15 8.91 17.64
C LEU A 212 -1.74 10.14 18.33
N THR A 213 -2.54 10.94 17.64
CA THR A 213 -3.14 12.16 18.20
C THR A 213 -4.53 12.44 17.66
N GLU A 214 -5.38 12.98 18.51
CA GLU A 214 -6.70 13.52 18.12
C GLU A 214 -6.63 15.03 17.85
N ASP A 215 -5.52 15.68 18.16
CA ASP A 215 -5.34 17.13 17.93
C ASP A 215 -4.78 17.36 16.52
N VAL A 216 -5.62 17.90 15.64
CA VAL A 216 -5.26 18.19 14.24
C VAL A 216 -4.12 19.20 14.15
N LYS A 217 -4.10 20.22 15.03
CA LYS A 217 -3.07 21.26 15.02
C LYS A 217 -1.72 20.71 15.46
N GLU A 218 -1.68 19.86 16.47
CA GLU A 218 -0.49 19.15 16.91
C GLU A 218 -0.03 18.17 15.84
N GLY A 219 -0.96 17.37 15.32
CA GLY A 219 -0.66 16.32 14.33
C GLY A 219 -0.06 16.86 13.05
N THR A 220 -0.64 17.91 12.47
CA THR A 220 -0.21 18.48 11.19
C THR A 220 0.96 19.45 11.29
N LYS A 221 1.33 19.84 12.53
CA LYS A 221 2.46 20.75 12.75
C LYS A 221 3.75 20.20 12.14
N ASP A 222 4.41 21.06 11.36
CA ASP A 222 5.70 20.77 10.72
C ASP A 222 5.69 19.47 9.86
N ALA A 223 4.52 19.08 9.33
CA ALA A 223 4.43 17.94 8.41
C ALA A 223 5.16 18.22 7.09
N ASP A 224 5.91 17.25 6.58
CA ASP A 224 6.44 17.26 5.21
C ASP A 224 5.41 16.69 4.22
N VAL A 225 4.59 15.73 4.69
CA VAL A 225 3.54 15.06 3.90
C VAL A 225 2.27 14.98 4.72
N ILE A 226 1.14 15.39 4.13
CA ILE A 226 -0.19 15.08 4.67
C ILE A 226 -0.85 14.11 3.71
N TYR A 227 -1.23 12.94 4.24
CA TYR A 227 -1.82 11.83 3.48
C TYR A 227 -3.24 11.57 3.97
N THR A 228 -4.16 11.27 3.07
CA THR A 228 -5.51 10.80 3.42
C THR A 228 -5.99 9.74 2.44
N ASP A 229 -7.07 9.06 2.79
CA ASP A 229 -7.80 8.11 1.97
C ASP A 229 -9.30 8.33 2.12
N VAL A 230 -10.12 7.60 1.36
CA VAL A 230 -11.57 7.58 1.55
C VAL A 230 -11.91 7.08 2.96
N TRP A 231 -12.95 7.65 3.57
CA TRP A 231 -13.32 7.33 4.95
C TRP A 231 -14.13 6.03 5.08
N VAL A 232 -14.72 5.58 3.98
CA VAL A 232 -15.40 4.28 3.89
C VAL A 232 -14.69 3.45 2.85
N SER A 233 -14.12 2.34 3.27
CA SER A 233 -13.36 1.44 2.40
C SER A 233 -14.27 0.61 1.50
N MET A 234 -13.75 0.19 0.35
CA MET A 234 -14.48 -0.72 -0.54
C MET A 234 -14.88 -2.00 0.17
N GLY A 235 -16.19 -2.28 0.17
CA GLY A 235 -16.77 -3.48 0.80
C GLY A 235 -17.31 -3.24 2.21
N GLU A 236 -17.19 -2.03 2.75
CA GLU A 236 -17.93 -1.64 3.95
C GLU A 236 -19.38 -1.26 3.59
N PRO A 237 -20.36 -1.48 4.51
CA PRO A 237 -21.77 -1.13 4.27
C PRO A 237 -21.99 0.37 4.14
N ASP A 238 -22.94 0.78 3.31
CA ASP A 238 -23.26 2.21 3.13
C ASP A 238 -23.81 2.87 4.41
N GLU A 239 -24.38 2.09 5.30
CA GLU A 239 -24.96 2.56 6.58
C GLU A 239 -23.94 3.20 7.52
N ILE A 240 -22.65 2.87 7.36
CA ILE A 240 -21.60 3.45 8.21
C ILE A 240 -21.17 4.86 7.78
N TRP A 241 -21.64 5.36 6.62
CA TRP A 241 -21.24 6.67 6.09
C TRP A 241 -21.55 7.81 7.06
N GLU A 242 -22.72 7.82 7.66
CA GLU A 242 -23.14 8.90 8.59
C GLU A 242 -22.20 8.93 9.80
N GLU A 243 -21.91 7.77 10.38
CA GLU A 243 -20.98 7.64 11.51
C GLU A 243 -19.58 8.11 11.13
N ARG A 244 -19.07 7.68 9.96
CA ARG A 244 -17.74 8.07 9.47
C ARG A 244 -17.65 9.57 9.21
N LEU A 245 -18.66 10.15 8.58
CA LEU A 245 -18.71 11.60 8.36
C LEU A 245 -18.70 12.36 9.69
N HIS A 246 -19.52 11.94 10.65
CA HIS A 246 -19.55 12.59 11.98
C HIS A 246 -18.17 12.53 12.66
N ASP A 247 -17.56 11.36 12.70
CA ASP A 247 -16.34 11.12 13.46
C ASP A 247 -15.07 11.67 12.77
N LEU A 248 -15.02 11.64 11.43
CA LEU A 248 -13.82 11.99 10.65
C LEU A 248 -13.85 13.39 10.02
N MET A 249 -15.00 14.07 10.01
CA MET A 249 -15.10 15.44 9.50
C MET A 249 -14.07 16.41 10.12
N PRO A 250 -13.77 16.35 11.44
CA PRO A 250 -12.71 17.18 12.04
C PRO A 250 -11.31 16.91 11.46
N TYR A 251 -11.10 15.72 10.89
CA TYR A 251 -9.82 15.27 10.32
C TYR A 251 -9.78 15.36 8.80
N GLN A 252 -10.72 16.08 8.18
CA GLN A 252 -10.67 16.37 6.76
C GLN A 252 -9.45 17.23 6.44
N VAL A 253 -8.64 16.81 5.44
CA VAL A 253 -7.53 17.64 4.97
C VAL A 253 -8.10 18.89 4.27
N ASN A 254 -7.82 20.03 4.82
CA ASN A 254 -8.29 21.32 4.37
C ASN A 254 -7.16 22.37 4.35
N LYS A 255 -7.47 23.60 4.00
CA LYS A 255 -6.47 24.69 3.92
C LYS A 255 -5.79 24.96 5.25
N GLU A 256 -6.49 24.81 6.38
CA GLU A 256 -5.93 25.05 7.72
C GLU A 256 -4.92 23.95 8.10
N ALA A 257 -5.26 22.69 7.86
CA ALA A 257 -4.34 21.56 8.05
C ALA A 257 -3.07 21.71 7.20
N MET A 258 -3.22 22.06 5.90
CA MET A 258 -2.09 22.31 5.01
C MET A 258 -1.26 23.53 5.40
N ALA A 259 -1.88 24.60 5.88
CA ALA A 259 -1.17 25.80 6.31
C ALA A 259 -0.36 25.61 7.60
N ASN A 260 -0.68 24.60 8.41
CA ASN A 260 0.04 24.24 9.62
C ASN A 260 1.28 23.32 9.34
N ALA A 261 1.32 22.72 8.17
CA ALA A 261 2.47 21.95 7.69
C ALA A 261 3.63 22.85 7.28
N LYS A 262 4.79 22.26 6.98
CA LYS A 262 5.95 23.00 6.48
C LYS A 262 5.64 23.67 5.13
N GLU A 263 6.31 24.78 4.86
CA GLU A 263 6.38 25.34 3.52
C GLU A 263 6.93 24.27 2.54
N GLY A 264 6.22 24.05 1.44
CA GLY A 264 6.58 23.00 0.48
C GLY A 264 6.08 21.59 0.84
N ALA A 265 5.28 21.44 1.91
CA ALA A 265 4.63 20.19 2.22
C ALA A 265 3.73 19.70 1.07
N ILE A 266 3.73 18.41 0.82
CA ILE A 266 2.90 17.79 -0.22
C ILE A 266 1.67 17.12 0.37
N PHE A 267 0.56 17.19 -0.38
CA PHE A 267 -0.65 16.42 -0.12
C PHE A 267 -0.65 15.15 -0.97
N MET A 268 -0.98 14.01 -0.35
CA MET A 268 -1.05 12.73 -1.04
C MET A 268 -2.36 12.00 -0.75
N HIS A 269 -2.80 11.20 -1.73
CA HIS A 269 -3.99 10.35 -1.66
C HIS A 269 -3.81 9.14 -2.58
N CYS A 270 -4.14 7.93 -2.11
CA CYS A 270 -3.98 6.71 -2.91
C CYS A 270 -5.02 6.56 -4.03
N LEU A 271 -6.09 7.36 -4.02
CA LEU A 271 -7.24 7.24 -4.92
C LEU A 271 -8.00 5.89 -4.81
N PRO A 272 -9.32 5.86 -5.11
CA PRO A 272 -10.15 6.95 -5.64
C PRO A 272 -10.40 8.06 -4.60
N ALA A 273 -10.71 9.27 -5.06
CA ALA A 273 -11.10 10.38 -4.22
C ALA A 273 -12.42 10.97 -4.71
N PHE A 274 -13.27 11.41 -3.78
CA PHE A 274 -14.45 12.18 -4.11
C PHE A 274 -14.07 13.66 -4.23
N HIS A 275 -14.38 14.27 -5.37
CA HIS A 275 -14.09 15.69 -5.64
C HIS A 275 -15.32 16.59 -5.52
N ASP A 276 -16.51 16.00 -5.47
CA ASP A 276 -17.78 16.68 -5.30
C ASP A 276 -18.83 15.76 -4.66
N LEU A 277 -20.02 16.32 -4.37
CA LEU A 277 -21.14 15.56 -3.80
C LEU A 277 -21.85 14.64 -4.79
N LYS A 278 -21.45 14.64 -6.07
CA LYS A 278 -22.07 13.83 -7.14
C LYS A 278 -21.28 12.57 -7.42
N THR A 279 -19.98 12.56 -7.11
CA THR A 279 -19.09 11.42 -7.28
C THR A 279 -19.23 10.49 -6.07
N ARG A 280 -20.12 9.51 -6.15
CA ARG A 280 -20.34 8.48 -5.13
C ARG A 280 -19.97 7.12 -5.67
#